data_2a7d8286f494c5eaf7cb02976492b89b
#
_entry.id   2a7d8286f494c5eaf7cb02976492b89b
#
_cell.length_a   1.000
_cell.length_b   1.000
_cell.length_c   1.000
_cell.angle_alpha   90.00
_cell.angle_beta   90.00
_cell.angle_gamma   90.00
#
_symmetry.space_group_name_H-M   'P 1'
#
loop_
_entity.id
_entity.type
_entity.pdbx_description
1 polymer ?
#
loop_
_entity_poly.entity_id
_entity_poly.type
_entity_poly.pdbx_seq_one_letter_code
_entity_poly.pdbx_strand_id
1 'polypeptide(L)'
;TQPCSSAASDVYKRQCKRASARQITAVIPYFGYARADRKTSGRESITAKLTANLLEKSGVDRVLAMDLHSAQIQGYFDIPCDHIYGSPVLIDYLETLNLEEIVVVSPDVGGVARARAFAKLMKDAPLAIIDKRRAAHNVAESLTVIGEVRGKTAILIDDMIDTGGTICSGANLLKEEGAKRIF
;
A
#
# COMPACT_ATOMS: atom_id res chain seq x y z
N THR A 1 1.22 15.99 4.83
CA THR A 1 0.14 15.18 5.43
C THR A 1 0.49 14.91 6.88
N GLN A 2 -0.18 15.59 7.81
CA GLN A 2 -0.04 15.24 9.22
C GLN A 2 -0.51 13.80 9.40
N PRO A 3 0.26 12.94 10.06
CA PRO A 3 -0.27 11.68 10.52
C PRO A 3 -1.51 12.00 11.35
N CYS A 4 -2.60 11.34 11.07
CA CYS A 4 -3.83 11.39 11.87
C CYS A 4 -3.38 11.38 13.32
N SER A 5 -3.64 12.48 14.04
CA SER A 5 -2.85 12.81 15.22
C SER A 5 -2.86 11.61 16.17
N SER A 6 -1.72 11.01 16.36
CA SER A 6 -1.49 9.97 17.35
C SER A 6 -2.03 10.41 18.73
N ALA A 7 -1.96 11.71 19.02
CA ALA A 7 -2.50 12.31 20.21
C ALA A 7 -4.03 12.21 20.33
N ALA A 8 -4.80 12.55 19.27
CA ALA A 8 -6.26 12.42 19.33
C ALA A 8 -6.68 10.94 19.45
N SER A 9 -6.05 10.07 18.66
CA SER A 9 -6.29 8.62 18.75
C SER A 9 -5.98 8.07 20.14
N ASP A 10 -4.91 8.55 20.79
CA ASP A 10 -4.54 8.16 22.14
C ASP A 10 -5.56 8.63 23.19
N VAL A 11 -6.07 9.86 23.05
CA VAL A 11 -7.12 10.39 23.93
C VAL A 11 -8.38 9.50 23.89
N TYR A 12 -8.89 9.18 22.70
CA TYR A 12 -10.10 8.34 22.56
C TYR A 12 -9.91 6.94 23.11
N LYS A 13 -8.77 6.31 22.88
CA LYS A 13 -8.46 4.97 23.40
C LYS A 13 -8.44 4.96 24.93
N ARG A 14 -7.80 5.95 25.55
CA ARG A 14 -7.78 6.09 27.00
C ARG A 14 -9.17 6.39 27.57
N GLN A 15 -9.98 7.18 26.89
CA GLN A 15 -11.37 7.45 27.27
C GLN A 15 -12.19 6.17 27.25
N CYS A 16 -12.10 5.35 26.21
CA CYS A 16 -12.77 4.06 26.14
C CYS A 16 -12.34 3.15 27.29
N LYS A 17 -11.03 3.06 27.59
CA LYS A 17 -10.51 2.25 28.70
C LYS A 17 -11.07 2.73 30.04
N ARG A 18 -11.07 4.05 30.28
CA ARG A 18 -11.63 4.66 31.49
C ARG A 18 -13.16 4.51 31.61
N ALA A 19 -13.85 4.43 30.48
CA ALA A 19 -15.28 4.14 30.41
C ALA A 19 -15.60 2.64 30.56
N SER A 20 -14.61 1.83 30.97
CA SER A 20 -14.75 0.39 31.19
C SER A 20 -15.13 -0.41 29.94
N ALA A 21 -14.70 0.03 28.75
CA ALA A 21 -14.88 -0.75 27.55
C ALA A 21 -14.23 -2.13 27.71
N ARG A 22 -14.97 -3.18 27.38
CA ARG A 22 -14.51 -4.57 27.49
C ARG A 22 -13.39 -4.87 26.51
N GLN A 23 -13.46 -4.28 25.32
CA GLN A 23 -12.49 -4.47 24.24
C GLN A 23 -12.39 -3.19 23.40
N ILE A 24 -11.19 -2.87 22.96
CA ILE A 24 -10.90 -1.74 22.09
C ILE A 24 -10.23 -2.27 20.84
N THR A 25 -10.92 -2.17 19.70
CA THR A 25 -10.35 -2.47 18.38
C THR A 25 -9.97 -1.18 17.66
N ALA A 26 -8.70 -1.04 17.32
CA ALA A 26 -8.24 0.06 16.47
C ALA A 26 -8.48 -0.30 15.00
N VAL A 27 -9.40 0.41 14.35
CA VAL A 27 -9.61 0.31 12.89
C VAL A 27 -8.72 1.34 12.20
N ILE A 28 -7.76 0.87 11.40
CA ILE A 28 -6.70 1.69 10.82
C ILE A 28 -6.72 1.52 9.29
N PRO A 29 -7.48 2.36 8.57
CA PRO A 29 -7.52 2.32 7.10
C PRO A 29 -6.18 2.70 6.46
N TYR A 30 -5.37 3.49 7.16
CA TYR A 30 -4.02 3.87 6.76
C TYR A 30 -3.06 3.74 7.94
N PHE A 31 -2.16 2.76 7.88
CA PHE A 31 -1.15 2.56 8.92
C PHE A 31 0.05 3.48 8.67
N GLY A 32 0.11 4.58 9.41
CA GLY A 32 1.21 5.54 9.33
C GLY A 32 2.56 4.88 9.65
N TYR A 33 3.60 5.33 8.97
CA TYR A 33 4.97 4.80 9.06
C TYR A 33 5.15 3.35 8.58
N ALA A 34 4.19 2.77 7.87
CA ALA A 34 4.26 1.41 7.36
C ALA A 34 5.49 1.17 6.46
N ARG A 35 5.96 2.20 5.74
CA ARG A 35 7.18 2.11 4.89
C ARG A 35 8.46 1.92 5.70
N ALA A 36 8.47 2.30 6.99
CA ALA A 36 9.60 2.13 7.90
C ALA A 36 9.49 0.79 8.65
N ASP A 37 9.25 -0.30 7.91
CA ASP A 37 9.07 -1.66 8.43
C ASP A 37 10.40 -2.42 8.63
N ARG A 38 11.45 -1.96 8.01
CA ARG A 38 12.79 -2.56 8.06
C ARG A 38 13.88 -1.49 7.93
N LYS A 39 15.08 -1.83 8.31
CA LYS A 39 16.26 -1.01 8.02
C LYS A 39 16.72 -1.25 6.60
N THR A 40 16.92 -0.19 5.84
CA THR A 40 17.52 -0.19 4.50
C THR A 40 18.96 0.28 4.54
N SER A 41 19.33 1.00 5.59
CA SER A 41 20.70 1.45 5.87
C SER A 41 21.02 1.38 7.38
N GLY A 42 22.26 1.67 7.73
CA GLY A 42 22.68 1.69 9.14
C GLY A 42 22.00 2.84 9.92
N ARG A 43 21.69 2.59 11.21
CA ARG A 43 21.14 3.57 12.16
C ARG A 43 19.71 4.07 11.87
N GLU A 44 18.98 3.43 10.99
CA GLU A 44 17.55 3.69 10.79
C GLU A 44 16.70 3.06 11.90
N SER A 45 15.57 3.71 12.21
CA SER A 45 14.56 3.16 13.14
C SER A 45 13.53 2.33 12.37
N ILE A 46 13.02 1.28 12.99
CA ILE A 46 11.83 0.56 12.51
C ILE A 46 10.60 1.23 13.12
N THR A 47 10.19 2.35 12.54
CA THR A 47 9.12 3.19 13.12
C THR A 47 7.76 2.48 13.07
N ALA A 48 7.53 1.55 12.15
CA ALA A 48 6.34 0.72 12.14
C ALA A 48 6.19 -0.10 13.44
N LYS A 49 7.30 -0.67 13.97
CA LYS A 49 7.28 -1.37 15.28
C LYS A 49 7.03 -0.40 16.43
N LEU A 50 7.62 0.79 16.40
CA LEU A 50 7.35 1.80 17.42
C LEU A 50 5.87 2.17 17.46
N THR A 51 5.26 2.38 16.29
CA THR A 51 3.83 2.69 16.15
C THR A 51 2.96 1.55 16.70
N ALA A 52 3.29 0.29 16.41
CA ALA A 52 2.60 -0.87 16.97
C ALA A 52 2.67 -0.86 18.51
N ASN A 53 3.86 -0.70 19.09
CA ASN A 53 4.04 -0.64 20.52
C ASN A 53 3.24 0.49 21.18
N LEU A 54 3.20 1.68 20.56
CA LEU A 54 2.43 2.82 21.08
C LEU A 54 0.91 2.53 21.07
N LEU A 55 0.40 1.87 20.03
CA LEU A 55 -0.99 1.45 19.97
C LEU A 55 -1.34 0.48 21.09
N GLU A 56 -0.53 -0.54 21.32
CA GLU A 56 -0.72 -1.50 22.40
C GLU A 56 -0.66 -0.85 23.78
N LYS A 57 0.38 -0.05 24.03
CA LYS A 57 0.54 0.67 25.31
C LYS A 57 -0.58 1.65 25.59
N SER A 58 -1.25 2.17 24.55
CA SER A 58 -2.44 3.02 24.73
C SER A 58 -3.72 2.26 25.09
N GLY A 59 -3.67 0.91 25.15
CA GLY A 59 -4.78 0.06 25.60
C GLY A 59 -5.64 -0.50 24.48
N VAL A 60 -5.12 -0.60 23.27
CA VAL A 60 -5.77 -1.33 22.17
C VAL A 60 -5.63 -2.83 22.41
N ASP A 61 -6.73 -3.57 22.25
CA ASP A 61 -6.78 -5.02 22.44
C ASP A 61 -6.74 -5.79 21.11
N ARG A 62 -7.03 -5.12 19.99
CA ARG A 62 -7.02 -5.68 18.63
C ARG A 62 -6.80 -4.59 17.58
N VAL A 63 -6.15 -4.92 16.50
CA VAL A 63 -5.96 -4.05 15.33
C VAL A 63 -6.66 -4.64 14.13
N LEU A 64 -7.34 -3.79 13.35
CA LEU A 64 -7.85 -4.07 12.01
C LEU A 64 -7.22 -3.06 11.07
N ALA A 65 -6.25 -3.48 10.27
CA ALA A 65 -5.54 -2.62 9.33
C ALA A 65 -5.85 -2.98 7.88
N MET A 66 -5.88 -1.96 7.02
CA MET A 66 -6.09 -2.13 5.58
C MET A 66 -4.77 -1.90 4.84
N ASP A 67 -4.50 -2.74 3.84
CA ASP A 67 -3.40 -2.61 2.87
C ASP A 67 -2.04 -2.24 3.52
N LEU A 68 -1.61 -3.03 4.50
CA LEU A 68 -0.30 -2.86 5.11
C LEU A 68 0.80 -2.93 4.03
N HIS A 69 1.77 -2.05 4.12
CA HIS A 69 2.90 -1.97 3.19
C HIS A 69 3.63 -3.31 3.02
N SER A 70 3.79 -4.03 4.12
CA SER A 70 4.25 -5.41 4.12
C SER A 70 3.45 -6.26 5.10
N ALA A 71 3.19 -7.52 4.75
CA ALA A 71 2.43 -8.43 5.59
C ALA A 71 3.14 -8.71 6.93
N GLN A 72 4.46 -8.58 6.99
CA GLN A 72 5.27 -8.80 8.19
C GLN A 72 4.97 -7.81 9.30
N ILE A 73 4.39 -6.64 9.00
CA ILE A 73 3.97 -5.64 10.01
C ILE A 73 2.97 -6.24 11.01
N GLN A 74 2.17 -7.22 10.61
CA GLN A 74 1.30 -7.96 11.53
C GLN A 74 2.08 -8.59 12.70
N GLY A 75 3.30 -9.07 12.43
CA GLY A 75 4.18 -9.64 13.46
C GLY A 75 4.82 -8.60 14.40
N TYR A 76 4.57 -7.31 14.19
CA TYR A 76 5.03 -6.26 15.12
C TYR A 76 4.07 -6.04 16.29
N PHE A 77 2.87 -6.59 16.18
CA PHE A 77 1.87 -6.54 17.24
C PHE A 77 1.95 -7.80 18.11
N ASP A 78 1.92 -7.61 19.42
CA ASP A 78 1.75 -8.69 20.42
C ASP A 78 0.27 -8.97 20.72
N ILE A 79 -0.64 -8.21 20.07
CA ILE A 79 -2.10 -8.37 20.08
C ILE A 79 -2.59 -8.82 18.70
N PRO A 80 -3.82 -9.40 18.60
CA PRO A 80 -4.37 -9.77 17.29
C PRO A 80 -4.40 -8.60 16.31
N CYS A 81 -3.86 -8.84 15.11
CA CYS A 81 -3.85 -7.88 14.01
C CYS A 81 -4.45 -8.53 12.76
N ASP A 82 -5.62 -8.04 12.35
CA ASP A 82 -6.26 -8.46 11.10
C ASP A 82 -5.83 -7.53 9.98
N HIS A 83 -5.30 -8.11 8.93
CA HIS A 83 -4.94 -7.40 7.71
C HIS A 83 -5.99 -7.66 6.64
N ILE A 84 -6.75 -6.63 6.28
CA ILE A 84 -7.74 -6.67 5.20
C ILE A 84 -7.22 -5.94 3.97
N TYR A 85 -7.80 -6.24 2.83
CA TYR A 85 -7.39 -5.69 1.54
C TYR A 85 -8.52 -4.87 0.93
N GLY A 86 -8.20 -3.70 0.36
CA GLY A 86 -9.12 -2.88 -0.40
C GLY A 86 -9.40 -3.42 -1.81
N SER A 87 -8.58 -4.36 -2.28
CA SER A 87 -8.67 -4.93 -3.62
C SER A 87 -10.07 -5.42 -4.02
N PRO A 88 -10.84 -6.15 -3.19
CA PRO A 88 -12.18 -6.58 -3.58
C PRO A 88 -13.11 -5.41 -3.94
N VAL A 89 -13.11 -4.36 -3.13
CA VAL A 89 -13.95 -3.16 -3.36
C VAL A 89 -13.54 -2.43 -4.64
N LEU A 90 -12.22 -2.33 -4.88
CA LEU A 90 -11.70 -1.72 -6.11
C LEU A 90 -12.07 -2.53 -7.34
N ILE A 91 -12.02 -3.85 -7.26
CA ILE A 91 -12.35 -4.75 -8.37
C ILE A 91 -13.84 -4.67 -8.70
N ASP A 92 -14.72 -4.70 -7.68
CA ASP A 92 -16.16 -4.53 -7.87
C ASP A 92 -16.46 -3.23 -8.64
N TYR A 93 -15.79 -2.14 -8.31
CA TYR A 93 -15.92 -0.89 -9.03
C TYR A 93 -15.38 -0.97 -10.47
N LEU A 94 -14.18 -1.52 -10.67
CA LEU A 94 -13.57 -1.64 -12.00
C LEU A 94 -14.38 -2.52 -12.93
N GLU A 95 -15.04 -3.56 -12.42
CA GLU A 95 -15.94 -4.40 -13.21
C GLU A 95 -17.13 -3.62 -13.76
N THR A 96 -17.64 -2.63 -13.04
CA THR A 96 -18.73 -1.76 -13.54
C THR A 96 -18.33 -0.93 -14.75
N LEU A 97 -17.03 -0.71 -14.94
CA LEU A 97 -16.51 0.11 -16.05
C LEU A 97 -16.40 -0.67 -17.37
N ASN A 98 -16.64 -1.98 -17.38
CA ASN A 98 -16.56 -2.86 -18.55
C ASN A 98 -15.25 -2.64 -19.35
N LEU A 99 -14.12 -2.68 -18.65
CA LEU A 99 -12.80 -2.46 -19.24
C LEU A 99 -12.38 -3.66 -20.09
N GLU A 100 -11.82 -3.36 -21.27
CA GLU A 100 -11.28 -4.36 -22.19
C GLU A 100 -9.75 -4.31 -22.23
N GLU A 101 -9.13 -5.41 -22.66
CA GLU A 101 -7.66 -5.53 -22.81
C GLU A 101 -6.88 -5.06 -21.58
N ILE A 102 -7.29 -5.57 -20.41
CA ILE A 102 -6.72 -5.16 -19.11
C ILE A 102 -5.30 -5.72 -18.97
N VAL A 103 -4.39 -4.91 -18.44
CA VAL A 103 -3.10 -5.29 -17.87
C VAL A 103 -2.95 -4.66 -16.50
N VAL A 104 -2.62 -5.47 -15.49
CA VAL A 104 -2.32 -4.95 -14.15
C VAL A 104 -0.85 -4.56 -14.09
N VAL A 105 -0.54 -3.40 -13.53
CA VAL A 105 0.81 -2.85 -13.52
C VAL A 105 1.27 -2.63 -12.08
N SER A 106 2.43 -3.19 -11.73
CA SER A 106 3.13 -2.84 -10.50
C SER A 106 3.98 -1.59 -10.72
N PRO A 107 3.86 -0.54 -9.88
CA PRO A 107 4.65 0.68 -10.03
C PRO A 107 6.13 0.49 -9.69
N ASP A 108 6.49 -0.61 -9.06
CA ASP A 108 7.87 -1.01 -8.75
C ASP A 108 8.00 -2.52 -8.55
N VAL A 109 9.22 -2.99 -8.37
CA VAL A 109 9.53 -4.41 -8.14
C VAL A 109 8.98 -4.89 -6.78
N GLY A 110 8.91 -4.03 -5.77
CA GLY A 110 8.42 -4.36 -4.43
C GLY A 110 6.91 -4.67 -4.41
N GLY A 111 6.12 -4.02 -5.26
CA GLY A 111 4.67 -4.19 -5.39
C GLY A 111 4.21 -5.39 -6.21
N VAL A 112 5.13 -6.15 -6.84
CA VAL A 112 4.79 -7.24 -7.79
C VAL A 112 3.87 -8.29 -7.17
N ALA A 113 4.10 -8.69 -5.92
CA ALA A 113 3.27 -9.69 -5.26
C ALA A 113 1.81 -9.21 -5.10
N ARG A 114 1.63 -7.93 -4.74
CA ARG A 114 0.31 -7.27 -4.63
C ARG A 114 -0.38 -7.19 -5.99
N ALA A 115 0.33 -6.69 -7.00
CA ALA A 115 -0.20 -6.59 -8.37
C ALA A 115 -0.59 -7.96 -8.94
N ARG A 116 0.18 -9.01 -8.65
CA ARG A 116 -0.14 -10.39 -9.04
C ARG A 116 -1.40 -10.91 -8.34
N ALA A 117 -1.55 -10.64 -7.04
CA ALA A 117 -2.77 -11.02 -6.32
C ALA A 117 -4.00 -10.30 -6.88
N PHE A 118 -3.88 -9.02 -7.18
CA PHE A 118 -4.93 -8.23 -7.83
C PHE A 118 -5.26 -8.77 -9.24
N ALA A 119 -4.26 -9.07 -10.06
CA ALA A 119 -4.43 -9.62 -11.39
C ALA A 119 -5.20 -10.96 -11.38
N LYS A 120 -4.94 -11.83 -10.40
CA LYS A 120 -5.70 -13.07 -10.21
C LYS A 120 -7.19 -12.82 -9.99
N LEU A 121 -7.53 -11.83 -9.17
CA LEU A 121 -8.91 -11.45 -8.92
C LEU A 121 -9.57 -10.82 -10.16
N MET A 122 -8.77 -10.18 -11.03
CA MET A 122 -9.17 -9.63 -12.33
C MET A 122 -9.10 -10.69 -13.45
N LYS A 123 -9.58 -11.91 -13.20
CA LYS A 123 -9.67 -13.03 -14.18
C LYS A 123 -8.31 -13.40 -14.79
N ASP A 124 -7.27 -13.44 -13.95
CA ASP A 124 -5.89 -13.72 -14.34
C ASP A 124 -5.36 -12.74 -15.42
N ALA A 125 -5.68 -11.45 -15.29
CA ALA A 125 -5.19 -10.43 -16.21
C ALA A 125 -3.66 -10.45 -16.32
N PRO A 126 -3.09 -10.14 -17.50
CA PRO A 126 -1.65 -10.00 -17.66
C PRO A 126 -1.04 -9.01 -16.67
N LEU A 127 0.23 -9.25 -16.31
CA LEU A 127 0.99 -8.39 -15.39
C LEU A 127 2.11 -7.68 -16.14
N ALA A 128 2.29 -6.39 -15.87
CA ALA A 128 3.48 -5.63 -16.24
C ALA A 128 4.09 -4.97 -14.99
N ILE A 129 5.36 -4.59 -15.08
CA ILE A 129 6.12 -4.04 -13.96
C ILE A 129 6.87 -2.81 -14.45
N ILE A 130 6.84 -1.73 -13.68
CA ILE A 130 7.72 -0.60 -13.89
C ILE A 130 9.01 -0.87 -13.11
N ASP A 131 10.11 -1.10 -13.82
CA ASP A 131 11.44 -1.24 -13.23
C ASP A 131 12.09 0.14 -13.13
N LYS A 132 12.42 0.53 -11.90
CA LYS A 132 13.08 1.78 -11.58
C LYS A 132 14.56 1.53 -11.32
N ARG A 133 15.40 1.77 -12.31
CA ARG A 133 16.85 1.65 -12.14
C ARG A 133 17.46 2.99 -11.73
N ARG A 134 18.07 2.99 -10.56
CA ARG A 134 18.97 4.06 -10.16
C ARG A 134 20.34 3.79 -10.77
N ALA A 135 20.63 4.38 -11.91
CA ALA A 135 22.01 4.53 -12.37
C ALA A 135 22.71 5.46 -11.34
N ALA A 136 23.98 5.23 -11.05
CA ALA A 136 24.80 5.86 -9.99
C ALA A 136 24.44 7.31 -9.58
N HIS A 137 24.93 7.75 -8.43
CA HIS A 137 24.77 9.13 -7.90
C HIS A 137 24.88 10.16 -9.03
N ASN A 138 23.85 11.02 -9.22
CA ASN A 138 23.75 12.07 -10.25
C ASN A 138 23.37 11.67 -11.70
N VAL A 139 22.83 10.49 -11.94
CA VAL A 139 22.25 10.14 -13.25
C VAL A 139 20.71 10.10 -13.13
N ALA A 140 20.02 10.63 -14.13
CA ALA A 140 18.56 10.62 -14.18
C ALA A 140 18.01 9.19 -13.98
N GLU A 141 16.99 9.04 -13.13
CA GLU A 141 16.31 7.77 -12.91
C GLU A 141 15.71 7.30 -14.25
N SER A 142 16.08 6.11 -14.72
CA SER A 142 15.42 5.50 -15.87
C SER A 142 14.30 4.59 -15.39
N LEU A 143 13.12 4.80 -15.94
CA LEU A 143 11.97 3.93 -15.77
C LEU A 143 11.82 3.08 -17.02
N THR A 144 11.58 1.80 -16.88
CA THR A 144 11.36 0.86 -17.98
C THR A 144 10.17 -0.03 -17.68
N VAL A 145 9.31 -0.27 -18.66
CA VAL A 145 8.20 -1.21 -18.52
C VAL A 145 8.66 -2.62 -18.92
N ILE A 146 8.42 -3.58 -18.04
CA ILE A 146 8.61 -5.00 -18.31
C ILE A 146 7.21 -5.61 -18.47
N GLY A 147 6.92 -6.13 -19.65
CA GLY A 147 5.60 -6.65 -20.02
C GLY A 147 4.95 -5.84 -21.14
N GLU A 148 3.83 -6.34 -21.66
CA GLU A 148 3.16 -5.75 -22.83
C GLU A 148 2.00 -4.85 -22.37
N VAL A 149 2.10 -3.55 -22.66
CA VAL A 149 1.09 -2.55 -22.26
C VAL A 149 0.48 -1.80 -23.45
N ARG A 150 1.11 -1.91 -24.65
CA ARG A 150 0.67 -1.20 -25.85
C ARG A 150 -0.74 -1.59 -26.26
N GLY A 151 -1.59 -0.60 -26.46
CA GLY A 151 -2.99 -0.78 -26.84
C GLY A 151 -3.90 -1.25 -25.72
N LYS A 152 -3.37 -1.53 -24.51
CA LYS A 152 -4.12 -2.09 -23.37
C LYS A 152 -4.62 -1.03 -22.42
N THR A 153 -5.57 -1.42 -21.60
CA THR A 153 -6.04 -0.68 -20.42
C THR A 153 -5.17 -1.06 -19.24
N ALA A 154 -4.27 -0.17 -18.84
CA ALA A 154 -3.36 -0.37 -17.73
C ALA A 154 -4.00 0.03 -16.39
N ILE A 155 -3.94 -0.84 -15.38
CA ILE A 155 -4.38 -0.56 -14.01
C ILE A 155 -3.16 -0.59 -13.10
N LEU A 156 -2.75 0.59 -12.60
CA LEU A 156 -1.65 0.70 -11.63
C LEU A 156 -2.17 0.40 -10.23
N ILE A 157 -1.48 -0.53 -9.53
CA ILE A 157 -1.85 -0.95 -8.17
C ILE A 157 -0.71 -0.70 -7.21
N ASP A 158 -1.00 0.10 -6.18
CA ASP A 158 -0.09 0.34 -5.05
C ASP A 158 -0.83 0.18 -3.71
N ASP A 159 -0.11 0.12 -2.59
CA ASP A 159 -0.69 0.06 -1.24
C ASP A 159 -1.12 1.44 -0.73
N MET A 160 -0.48 2.49 -1.21
CA MET A 160 -0.79 3.85 -0.79
C MET A 160 -0.38 4.87 -1.85
N ILE A 161 -1.13 5.94 -1.96
CA ILE A 161 -0.80 7.14 -2.72
C ILE A 161 -0.55 8.28 -1.72
N ASP A 162 0.70 8.68 -1.57
CA ASP A 162 1.12 9.80 -0.72
C ASP A 162 1.17 11.10 -1.54
N THR A 163 2.32 11.44 -2.09
CA THR A 163 2.48 12.62 -2.96
C THR A 163 2.01 12.41 -4.40
N GLY A 164 1.77 11.16 -4.78
CA GLY A 164 1.38 10.76 -6.11
C GLY A 164 2.53 10.72 -7.13
N GLY A 165 3.74 11.09 -6.76
CA GLY A 165 4.87 11.16 -7.69
C GLY A 165 5.13 9.85 -8.44
N THR A 166 5.16 8.72 -7.74
CA THR A 166 5.38 7.39 -8.34
C THR A 166 4.27 7.04 -9.32
N ILE A 167 3.02 7.23 -8.93
CA ILE A 167 1.85 6.92 -9.78
C ILE A 167 1.83 7.82 -11.02
N CYS A 168 2.06 9.13 -10.86
CA CYS A 168 2.08 10.06 -11.98
C CYS A 168 3.22 9.75 -12.97
N SER A 169 4.43 9.47 -12.47
CA SER A 169 5.57 9.10 -13.34
C SER A 169 5.32 7.78 -14.06
N GLY A 170 4.75 6.79 -13.35
CA GLY A 170 4.36 5.51 -13.93
C GLY A 170 3.28 5.65 -15.01
N ALA A 171 2.26 6.45 -14.75
CA ALA A 171 1.19 6.72 -15.73
C ALA A 171 1.73 7.40 -16.99
N ASN A 172 2.64 8.39 -16.87
CA ASN A 172 3.26 9.03 -18.02
C ASN A 172 4.07 8.04 -18.84
N LEU A 173 4.89 7.20 -18.20
CA LEU A 173 5.65 6.16 -18.89
C LEU A 173 4.73 5.18 -19.64
N LEU A 174 3.67 4.70 -19.00
CA LEU A 174 2.71 3.79 -19.64
C LEU A 174 2.04 4.42 -20.86
N LYS A 175 1.78 5.73 -20.80
CA LYS A 175 1.25 6.48 -21.93
C LYS A 175 2.26 6.55 -23.08
N GLU A 176 3.53 6.81 -22.79
CA GLU A 176 4.63 6.82 -23.75
C GLU A 176 4.82 5.44 -24.40
N GLU A 177 4.67 4.35 -23.62
CA GLU A 177 4.71 2.97 -24.10
C GLU A 177 3.45 2.55 -24.88
N GLY A 178 2.48 3.45 -25.02
CA GLY A 178 1.29 3.26 -25.87
C GLY A 178 0.11 2.57 -25.18
N ALA A 179 0.00 2.63 -23.86
CA ALA A 179 -1.22 2.21 -23.18
C ALA A 179 -2.42 3.05 -23.63
N LYS A 180 -3.56 2.39 -23.89
CA LYS A 180 -4.78 3.04 -24.42
C LYS A 180 -5.50 3.84 -23.34
N ARG A 181 -5.59 3.30 -22.12
CA ARG A 181 -6.21 3.92 -20.95
C ARG A 181 -5.39 3.56 -19.71
N ILE A 182 -5.40 4.43 -18.70
CA ILE A 182 -4.66 4.23 -17.46
C ILE A 182 -5.59 4.57 -16.28
N PHE A 183 -5.62 3.66 -15.31
CA PHE A 183 -6.38 3.76 -14.06
C PHE A 183 -5.45 3.59 -12.87
#